data_749be84ac34588d919a2d59e6c173a25
#
_entry.id   749be84ac34588d919a2d59e6c173a25
#
_cell.length_a   1.000
_cell.length_b   1.000
_cell.length_c   1.000
_cell.angle_alpha   90.00
_cell.angle_beta   90.00
_cell.angle_gamma   90.00
#
_symmetry.space_group_name_H-M   'P 1'
#
loop_
_entity.id
_entity.type
_entity.pdbx_description
1 polymer ?
#
loop_
_entity_poly.entity_id
_entity_poly.type
_entity_poly.pdbx_seq_one_letter_code
_entity_poly.pdbx_strand_id
1 'polypeptide(L)'
;MDSNILRLIDASANRAREGLRVVEDYVRFVLDDALATQQLKQFRHTFTRLMGEIPLSDRLIARETRQDVGTGISLDSERQRDDAQSVLAANFTRIQESLRSLEEYSKVVCPAISCGLEQLRYDSYTIQKIVQTLFVNKDRFPQRPTATILDVNELLVNGEIHAAVCSKVSESFICLTALNASDALFVAAIQKILPEIREKNKFLFVVDRCDIAVLAHADGVVLNPGAVSVRQARDLLPAHCAVGVRVENKSDVEQAFLDGADWILTQKRFPRLSMIQAPIKSHSV
;
A
#
# COMPACT_ATOMS: atom_id res chain seq x y z
N MET A 1 25.44 15.75 -29.49
CA MET A 1 24.56 14.58 -29.13
C MET A 1 23.67 14.25 -30.32
N ASP A 2 23.31 12.99 -30.50
CA ASP A 2 22.36 12.59 -31.56
C ASP A 2 20.96 13.15 -31.26
N SER A 3 20.46 13.99 -32.17
CA SER A 3 19.15 14.68 -32.01
C SER A 3 17.97 13.68 -31.93
N ASN A 4 18.07 12.55 -32.63
CA ASN A 4 17.02 11.54 -32.62
C ASN A 4 16.94 10.82 -31.26
N ILE A 5 18.09 10.53 -30.64
CA ILE A 5 18.16 9.94 -29.31
C ILE A 5 17.65 10.93 -28.26
N LEU A 6 18.00 12.22 -28.36
CA LEU A 6 17.48 13.25 -27.47
C LEU A 6 15.96 13.41 -27.59
N ARG A 7 15.41 13.34 -28.79
CA ARG A 7 13.96 13.36 -29.04
C ARG A 7 13.26 12.18 -28.36
N LEU A 8 13.83 10.97 -28.47
CA LEU A 8 13.31 9.76 -27.82
C LEU A 8 13.35 9.89 -26.29
N ILE A 9 14.46 10.38 -25.74
CA ILE A 9 14.61 10.64 -24.30
C ILE A 9 13.59 11.68 -23.82
N ASP A 10 13.39 12.78 -24.56
CA ASP A 10 12.41 13.79 -24.21
C ASP A 10 10.97 13.22 -24.17
N ALA A 11 10.60 12.46 -25.20
CA ALA A 11 9.28 11.82 -25.26
C ALA A 11 9.05 10.82 -24.08
N SER A 12 10.04 9.97 -23.81
CA SER A 12 9.96 9.00 -22.71
C SER A 12 9.94 9.69 -21.35
N ALA A 13 10.72 10.77 -21.16
CA ALA A 13 10.71 11.54 -19.92
C ALA A 13 9.34 12.21 -19.66
N ASN A 14 8.69 12.71 -20.68
CA ASN A 14 7.35 13.30 -20.55
C ASN A 14 6.31 12.23 -20.21
N ARG A 15 6.31 11.08 -20.90
CA ARG A 15 5.41 9.97 -20.61
C ARG A 15 5.53 9.45 -19.16
N ALA A 16 6.78 9.32 -18.66
CA ALA A 16 7.01 8.93 -17.27
C ALA A 16 6.46 9.96 -16.28
N ARG A 17 6.68 11.27 -16.52
CA ARG A 17 6.15 12.36 -15.67
C ARG A 17 4.63 12.40 -15.63
N GLU A 18 4.00 12.26 -16.79
CA GLU A 18 2.53 12.25 -16.92
C GLU A 18 1.93 11.05 -16.17
N GLY A 19 2.47 9.84 -16.39
CA GLY A 19 2.04 8.65 -15.67
C GLY A 19 2.21 8.78 -14.15
N LEU A 20 3.36 9.29 -13.69
CA LEU A 20 3.61 9.53 -12.26
C LEU A 20 2.60 10.53 -11.67
N ARG A 21 2.21 11.56 -12.40
CA ARG A 21 1.24 12.53 -11.91
C ARG A 21 -0.14 11.90 -11.76
N VAL A 22 -0.60 11.12 -12.74
CA VAL A 22 -1.90 10.43 -12.66
C VAL A 22 -1.95 9.50 -11.44
N VAL A 23 -0.89 8.73 -11.20
CA VAL A 23 -0.82 7.84 -10.04
C VAL A 23 -0.76 8.64 -8.73
N GLU A 24 0.07 9.70 -8.65
CA GLU A 24 0.18 10.55 -7.45
C GLU A 24 -1.17 11.20 -7.10
N ASP A 25 -1.89 11.71 -8.08
CA ASP A 25 -3.19 12.35 -7.85
C ASP A 25 -4.23 11.34 -7.33
N TYR A 26 -4.25 10.12 -7.85
CA TYR A 26 -5.13 9.08 -7.33
C TYR A 26 -4.79 8.70 -5.89
N VAL A 27 -3.50 8.46 -5.60
CA VAL A 27 -3.06 8.12 -4.23
C VAL A 27 -3.37 9.24 -3.25
N ARG A 28 -3.18 10.49 -3.67
CA ARG A 28 -3.40 11.67 -2.83
C ARG A 28 -4.87 11.98 -2.58
N PHE A 29 -5.71 11.92 -3.63
CA PHE A 29 -7.09 12.43 -3.55
C PHE A 29 -8.15 11.34 -3.39
N VAL A 30 -7.82 10.09 -3.73
CA VAL A 30 -8.76 8.97 -3.67
C VAL A 30 -8.39 7.98 -2.56
N LEU A 31 -7.11 7.56 -2.49
CA LEU A 31 -6.65 6.67 -1.40
C LEU A 31 -6.38 7.44 -0.10
N ASP A 32 -6.07 8.75 -0.17
CA ASP A 32 -5.74 9.63 0.95
C ASP A 32 -4.60 9.07 1.82
N ASP A 33 -3.60 8.43 1.18
CA ASP A 33 -2.47 7.78 1.85
C ASP A 33 -1.23 8.68 1.83
N ALA A 34 -0.81 9.09 3.02
CA ALA A 34 0.30 10.02 3.19
C ALA A 34 1.66 9.39 2.85
N LEU A 35 1.87 8.09 3.19
CA LEU A 35 3.13 7.41 2.94
C LEU A 35 3.36 7.18 1.45
N ALA A 36 2.38 6.58 0.77
CA ALA A 36 2.48 6.34 -0.67
C ALA A 36 2.59 7.66 -1.44
N THR A 37 1.89 8.73 -1.01
CA THR A 37 2.06 10.08 -1.57
C THR A 37 3.49 10.59 -1.39
N GLN A 38 4.09 10.40 -0.20
CA GLN A 38 5.47 10.79 0.08
C GLN A 38 6.45 10.02 -0.79
N GLN A 39 6.28 8.71 -0.93
CA GLN A 39 7.12 7.86 -1.79
C GLN A 39 7.05 8.30 -3.26
N LEU A 40 5.86 8.56 -3.78
CA LEU A 40 5.68 9.06 -5.15
C LEU A 40 6.32 10.43 -5.36
N LYS A 41 6.23 11.35 -4.40
CA LYS A 41 6.94 12.63 -4.44
C LYS A 41 8.45 12.44 -4.44
N GLN A 42 8.99 11.59 -3.58
CA GLN A 42 10.41 11.27 -3.54
C GLN A 42 10.88 10.70 -4.88
N PHE A 43 10.14 9.75 -5.43
CA PHE A 43 10.39 9.16 -6.74
C PHE A 43 10.46 10.25 -7.83
N ARG A 44 9.46 11.13 -7.90
CA ARG A 44 9.41 12.21 -8.87
C ARG A 44 10.56 13.21 -8.72
N HIS A 45 10.98 13.51 -7.49
CA HIS A 45 12.15 14.36 -7.24
C HIS A 45 13.44 13.70 -7.71
N THR A 46 13.64 12.41 -7.42
CA THR A 46 14.80 11.64 -7.89
C THR A 46 14.83 11.58 -9.41
N PHE A 47 13.69 11.28 -10.04
CA PHE A 47 13.56 11.29 -11.50
C PHE A 47 13.91 12.66 -12.11
N THR A 48 13.39 13.74 -11.53
CA THR A 48 13.67 15.10 -12.02
C THR A 48 15.16 15.45 -11.91
N ARG A 49 15.81 15.07 -10.81
CA ARG A 49 17.26 15.26 -10.59
C ARG A 49 18.07 14.51 -11.64
N LEU A 50 17.79 13.21 -11.86
CA LEU A 50 18.49 12.41 -12.88
C LEU A 50 18.32 13.02 -14.29
N MET A 51 17.10 13.38 -14.64
CA MET A 51 16.82 14.00 -15.95
C MET A 51 17.42 15.41 -16.09
N GLY A 52 17.82 16.05 -15.00
CA GLY A 52 18.53 17.34 -14.99
C GLY A 52 19.97 17.25 -15.53
N GLU A 53 20.58 16.05 -15.51
CA GLU A 53 21.92 15.81 -16.07
C GLU A 53 21.94 15.91 -17.62
N ILE A 54 20.78 15.80 -18.27
CA ILE A 54 20.63 16.05 -19.71
C ILE A 54 19.94 17.42 -19.86
N PRO A 55 20.62 18.44 -20.39
CA PRO A 55 20.07 19.79 -20.45
C PRO A 55 18.69 19.87 -21.09
N LEU A 56 17.79 20.60 -20.43
CA LEU A 56 16.42 20.76 -20.93
C LEU A 56 16.39 21.46 -22.29
N SER A 57 17.30 22.44 -22.52
CA SER A 57 17.46 23.12 -23.78
C SER A 57 17.68 22.14 -24.93
N ASP A 58 18.58 21.18 -24.76
CA ASP A 58 18.96 20.24 -25.82
C ASP A 58 17.79 19.29 -26.15
N ARG A 59 17.03 18.84 -25.12
CA ARG A 59 15.83 18.03 -25.30
C ARG A 59 14.69 18.80 -25.97
N LEU A 60 14.52 20.09 -25.63
CA LEU A 60 13.50 20.94 -26.25
C LEU A 60 13.82 21.26 -27.72
N ILE A 61 15.10 21.51 -28.07
CA ILE A 61 15.52 21.70 -29.45
C ILE A 61 15.28 20.45 -30.30
N ALA A 62 15.48 19.27 -29.72
CA ALA A 62 15.27 17.99 -30.40
C ALA A 62 13.78 17.58 -30.52
N ARG A 63 12.90 18.27 -29.80
CA ARG A 63 11.45 17.95 -29.76
C ARG A 63 10.81 18.25 -31.11
N GLU A 64 10.14 17.25 -31.69
CA GLU A 64 9.34 17.40 -32.91
C GLU A 64 8.00 16.63 -32.70
N THR A 65 6.91 17.38 -32.57
CA THR A 65 5.58 16.81 -32.32
C THR A 65 4.70 16.82 -33.57
N ARG A 66 4.96 17.72 -34.54
CA ARG A 66 4.10 17.88 -35.72
C ARG A 66 4.30 16.76 -36.74
N GLN A 67 5.52 16.21 -36.81
CA GLN A 67 5.89 15.16 -37.74
C GLN A 67 6.02 13.78 -37.03
N ASP A 68 5.50 13.66 -35.81
CA ASP A 68 5.52 12.40 -35.09
C ASP A 68 4.51 11.44 -35.68
N VAL A 69 5.01 10.38 -36.28
CA VAL A 69 4.19 9.33 -36.95
C VAL A 69 3.21 8.65 -35.99
N GLY A 70 3.46 8.71 -34.69
CA GLY A 70 2.60 8.11 -33.66
C GLY A 70 1.36 8.94 -33.31
N THR A 71 1.36 10.25 -33.56
CA THR A 71 0.25 11.14 -33.14
C THR A 71 -1.05 10.89 -33.89
N GLY A 72 -0.98 10.34 -35.10
CA GLY A 72 -2.16 9.98 -35.90
C GLY A 72 -2.66 8.55 -35.69
N ILE A 73 -2.00 7.74 -34.88
CA ILE A 73 -2.33 6.33 -34.68
C ILE A 73 -2.92 6.19 -33.27
N SER A 74 -4.20 5.82 -33.16
CA SER A 74 -4.84 5.51 -31.88
C SER A 74 -5.64 4.22 -32.01
N LEU A 75 -5.60 3.41 -30.94
CA LEU A 75 -6.39 2.21 -30.83
C LEU A 75 -7.64 2.48 -29.95
N ASP A 76 -8.76 1.85 -30.26
CA ASP A 76 -9.99 2.04 -29.50
C ASP A 76 -9.85 1.66 -28.02
N SER A 77 -9.00 0.68 -27.71
CA SER A 77 -8.64 0.30 -26.34
C SER A 77 -7.93 1.39 -25.51
N GLU A 78 -7.39 2.43 -26.18
CA GLU A 78 -6.74 3.55 -25.50
C GLU A 78 -7.72 4.63 -25.05
N ARG A 79 -8.94 4.64 -25.61
CA ARG A 79 -9.94 5.69 -25.40
C ARG A 79 -10.84 5.44 -24.20
N GLN A 80 -10.91 4.22 -23.70
CA GLN A 80 -11.77 3.85 -22.59
C GLN A 80 -10.99 3.10 -21.50
N ARG A 81 -11.45 3.25 -20.27
CA ARG A 81 -10.97 2.48 -19.12
C ARG A 81 -12.20 2.03 -18.33
N ASP A 82 -12.21 0.78 -17.90
CA ASP A 82 -13.37 0.18 -17.23
C ASP A 82 -13.54 0.74 -15.82
N ASP A 83 -12.42 1.03 -15.13
CA ASP A 83 -12.39 1.51 -13.76
C ASP A 83 -11.10 2.27 -13.43
N ALA A 84 -11.02 2.79 -12.23
CA ALA A 84 -9.84 3.51 -11.74
C ALA A 84 -8.61 2.59 -11.58
N GLN A 85 -8.81 1.28 -11.33
CA GLN A 85 -7.72 0.31 -11.24
C GLN A 85 -7.05 0.14 -12.61
N SER A 86 -7.83 0.07 -13.67
CA SER A 86 -7.34 0.03 -15.06
C SER A 86 -6.55 1.29 -15.42
N VAL A 87 -6.97 2.48 -14.92
CA VAL A 87 -6.20 3.73 -15.09
C VAL A 87 -4.85 3.64 -14.39
N LEU A 88 -4.83 3.17 -13.13
CA LEU A 88 -3.59 3.00 -12.36
C LEU A 88 -2.63 2.01 -13.04
N ALA A 89 -3.14 0.84 -13.42
CA ALA A 89 -2.34 -0.20 -14.09
C ALA A 89 -1.69 0.32 -15.38
N ALA A 90 -2.47 0.97 -16.24
CA ALA A 90 -1.97 1.54 -17.49
C ALA A 90 -0.89 2.62 -17.25
N ASN A 91 -1.05 3.44 -16.22
CA ASN A 91 -0.06 4.49 -15.92
C ASN A 91 1.21 3.92 -15.28
N PHE A 92 1.13 2.89 -14.43
CA PHE A 92 2.32 2.17 -13.96
C PHE A 92 3.07 1.51 -15.12
N THR A 93 2.38 0.84 -16.03
CA THR A 93 2.99 0.27 -17.24
C THR A 93 3.70 1.35 -18.05
N ARG A 94 3.04 2.49 -18.31
CA ARG A 94 3.63 3.63 -19.02
C ARG A 94 4.90 4.16 -18.33
N ILE A 95 4.90 4.27 -16.99
CA ILE A 95 6.07 4.68 -16.21
C ILE A 95 7.22 3.68 -16.40
N GLN A 96 6.96 2.39 -16.25
CA GLN A 96 7.96 1.32 -16.31
C GLN A 96 8.59 1.18 -17.70
N GLU A 97 7.78 1.21 -18.75
CA GLU A 97 8.24 1.19 -20.14
C GLU A 97 9.06 2.44 -20.51
N SER A 98 8.62 3.61 -20.04
CA SER A 98 9.35 4.86 -20.26
C SER A 98 10.69 4.87 -19.52
N LEU A 99 10.73 4.37 -18.29
CA LEU A 99 11.97 4.22 -17.52
C LEU A 99 12.93 3.23 -18.19
N ARG A 100 12.43 2.11 -18.72
CA ARG A 100 13.27 1.17 -19.47
C ARG A 100 13.86 1.82 -20.72
N SER A 101 13.07 2.54 -21.47
CA SER A 101 13.55 3.29 -22.64
C SER A 101 14.61 4.32 -22.24
N LEU A 102 14.38 5.11 -21.19
CA LEU A 102 15.34 6.08 -20.66
C LEU A 102 16.64 5.42 -20.17
N GLU A 103 16.55 4.30 -19.44
CA GLU A 103 17.71 3.52 -18.98
C GLU A 103 18.60 3.10 -20.16
N GLU A 104 18.01 2.56 -21.22
CA GLU A 104 18.79 2.08 -22.37
C GLU A 104 19.41 3.22 -23.18
N TYR A 105 18.62 4.24 -23.52
CA TYR A 105 19.12 5.33 -24.38
C TYR A 105 20.02 6.33 -23.63
N SER A 106 19.89 6.43 -22.30
CA SER A 106 20.85 7.23 -21.52
C SER A 106 22.27 6.66 -21.58
N LYS A 107 22.43 5.34 -21.74
CA LYS A 107 23.77 4.72 -21.92
C LYS A 107 24.55 5.28 -23.10
N VAL A 108 23.85 5.85 -24.09
CA VAL A 108 24.47 6.46 -25.28
C VAL A 108 24.83 7.94 -25.05
N VAL A 109 23.97 8.70 -24.36
CA VAL A 109 24.11 10.16 -24.26
C VAL A 109 24.62 10.64 -22.92
N CYS A 110 24.29 9.93 -21.83
CA CYS A 110 24.67 10.27 -20.45
C CYS A 110 24.70 8.98 -19.59
N PRO A 111 25.72 8.11 -19.73
CA PRO A 111 25.77 6.82 -19.02
C PRO A 111 25.68 6.95 -17.51
N ALA A 112 26.09 8.09 -16.94
CA ALA A 112 26.11 8.32 -15.49
C ALA A 112 24.72 8.18 -14.82
N ILE A 113 23.63 8.43 -15.56
CA ILE A 113 22.28 8.36 -14.99
C ILE A 113 21.60 7.00 -15.18
N SER A 114 22.17 6.10 -16.01
CA SER A 114 21.52 4.84 -16.37
C SER A 114 21.20 3.93 -15.16
N CYS A 115 22.15 3.79 -14.24
CA CYS A 115 21.97 3.01 -13.01
C CYS A 115 20.87 3.62 -12.11
N GLY A 116 20.79 4.94 -12.00
CA GLY A 116 19.73 5.62 -11.25
C GLY A 116 18.35 5.43 -11.88
N LEU A 117 18.26 5.39 -13.21
CA LEU A 117 17.01 5.11 -13.93
C LEU A 117 16.60 3.64 -13.79
N GLU A 118 17.54 2.71 -13.79
CA GLU A 118 17.29 1.30 -13.48
C GLU A 118 16.72 1.13 -12.06
N GLN A 119 17.34 1.77 -11.07
CA GLN A 119 16.83 1.73 -9.68
C GLN A 119 15.41 2.28 -9.58
N LEU A 120 15.11 3.42 -10.21
CA LEU A 120 13.76 3.97 -10.26
C LEU A 120 12.77 2.99 -10.91
N ARG A 121 13.18 2.24 -11.93
CA ARG A 121 12.32 1.24 -12.55
C ARG A 121 11.96 0.13 -11.56
N TYR A 122 12.90 -0.38 -10.77
CA TYR A 122 12.60 -1.35 -9.71
C TYR A 122 11.77 -0.75 -8.58
N ASP A 123 12.04 0.48 -8.18
CA ASP A 123 11.24 1.19 -7.18
C ASP A 123 9.78 1.35 -7.64
N SER A 124 9.56 1.55 -8.96
CA SER A 124 8.21 1.65 -9.52
C SER A 124 7.37 0.38 -9.34
N TYR A 125 7.97 -0.81 -9.43
CA TYR A 125 7.29 -2.08 -9.16
C TYR A 125 6.88 -2.19 -7.69
N THR A 126 7.75 -1.77 -6.79
CA THR A 126 7.46 -1.75 -5.34
C THR A 126 6.31 -0.80 -5.02
N ILE A 127 6.35 0.42 -5.56
CA ILE A 127 5.28 1.42 -5.37
C ILE A 127 3.96 0.91 -5.98
N GLN A 128 4.00 0.28 -7.15
CA GLN A 128 2.81 -0.31 -7.76
C GLN A 128 2.17 -1.35 -6.83
N LYS A 129 2.97 -2.25 -6.26
CA LYS A 129 2.48 -3.24 -5.29
C LYS A 129 1.80 -2.57 -4.09
N ILE A 130 2.42 -1.52 -3.52
CA ILE A 130 1.86 -0.76 -2.40
C ILE A 130 0.52 -0.13 -2.79
N VAL A 131 0.45 0.59 -3.91
CA VAL A 131 -0.77 1.28 -4.36
C VAL A 131 -1.89 0.28 -4.65
N GLN A 132 -1.60 -0.87 -5.26
CA GLN A 132 -2.58 -1.92 -5.50
C GLN A 132 -3.11 -2.53 -4.18
N THR A 133 -2.24 -2.72 -3.20
CA THR A 133 -2.63 -3.20 -1.87
C THR A 133 -3.56 -2.22 -1.17
N LEU A 134 -3.21 -0.94 -1.17
CA LEU A 134 -4.05 0.14 -0.63
C LEU A 134 -5.41 0.21 -1.33
N PHE A 135 -5.42 0.06 -2.66
CA PHE A 135 -6.66 0.04 -3.43
C PHE A 135 -7.59 -1.10 -3.00
N VAL A 136 -7.06 -2.33 -2.86
CA VAL A 136 -7.83 -3.50 -2.43
C VAL A 136 -8.36 -3.34 -0.99
N ASN A 137 -7.57 -2.76 -0.11
CA ASN A 137 -7.94 -2.63 1.31
C ASN A 137 -8.89 -1.47 1.58
N LYS A 138 -8.93 -0.44 0.72
CA LYS A 138 -9.74 0.76 0.93
C LYS A 138 -11.22 0.45 1.12
N ASP A 139 -11.80 -0.39 0.28
CA ASP A 139 -13.23 -0.73 0.29
C ASP A 139 -13.52 -2.02 1.06
N ARG A 140 -12.48 -2.71 1.53
CA ARG A 140 -12.61 -3.96 2.28
C ARG A 140 -13.09 -3.74 3.70
N PHE A 141 -12.65 -2.66 4.36
CA PHE A 141 -12.94 -2.41 5.76
C PHE A 141 -14.02 -1.33 5.94
N PRO A 142 -14.85 -1.40 6.99
CA PRO A 142 -15.82 -0.36 7.30
C PRO A 142 -15.10 0.97 7.59
N GLN A 143 -15.72 2.09 7.18
CA GLN A 143 -15.13 3.43 7.37
C GLN A 143 -14.89 3.82 8.84
N ARG A 144 -15.63 3.24 9.76
CA ARG A 144 -15.52 3.47 11.21
C ARG A 144 -15.59 2.14 11.96
N PRO A 145 -14.57 1.29 11.85
CA PRO A 145 -14.59 0.02 12.54
C PRO A 145 -14.49 0.24 14.05
N THR A 146 -15.15 -0.65 14.76
CA THR A 146 -14.92 -0.84 16.20
C THR A 146 -14.16 -2.14 16.36
N ALA A 147 -13.26 -2.20 17.34
CA ALA A 147 -12.46 -3.41 17.62
C ALA A 147 -12.62 -3.86 19.04
N THR A 148 -12.59 -5.17 19.24
CA THR A 148 -12.42 -5.81 20.53
C THR A 148 -11.16 -6.63 20.56
N ILE A 149 -10.48 -6.66 21.71
CA ILE A 149 -9.32 -7.54 21.94
C ILE A 149 -9.77 -8.66 22.87
N LEU A 150 -9.55 -9.89 22.43
CA LEU A 150 -9.85 -11.10 23.19
C LEU A 150 -8.59 -11.95 23.34
N ASP A 151 -8.40 -12.56 24.51
CA ASP A 151 -7.42 -13.62 24.64
C ASP A 151 -7.99 -14.95 24.11
N VAL A 152 -7.16 -15.77 23.46
CA VAL A 152 -7.60 -17.06 22.91
C VAL A 152 -8.22 -17.96 23.98
N ASN A 153 -7.79 -17.83 25.25
CA ASN A 153 -8.35 -18.59 26.36
C ASN A 153 -9.81 -18.22 26.64
N GLU A 154 -10.26 -17.01 26.32
CA GLU A 154 -11.66 -16.60 26.43
C GLU A 154 -12.58 -17.34 25.44
N LEU A 155 -11.99 -17.91 24.39
CA LEU A 155 -12.70 -18.72 23.41
C LEU A 155 -12.88 -20.17 23.86
N LEU A 156 -12.22 -20.58 24.96
CA LEU A 156 -12.27 -21.95 25.47
C LEU A 156 -13.42 -22.12 26.48
N VAL A 157 -14.30 -23.05 26.20
CA VAL A 157 -15.33 -23.49 27.11
C VAL A 157 -15.15 -25.01 27.30
N ASN A 158 -14.90 -25.45 28.53
CA ASN A 158 -14.61 -26.86 28.84
C ASN A 158 -13.44 -27.45 28.00
N GLY A 159 -12.43 -26.62 27.66
CA GLY A 159 -11.29 -27.04 26.84
C GLY A 159 -11.55 -27.10 25.34
N GLU A 160 -12.75 -26.76 24.88
CA GLU A 160 -13.07 -26.66 23.47
C GLU A 160 -13.20 -25.21 23.01
N ILE A 161 -12.81 -24.94 21.75
CA ILE A 161 -12.91 -23.62 21.14
C ILE A 161 -14.34 -23.38 20.68
N HIS A 162 -14.97 -22.31 21.21
CA HIS A 162 -16.33 -21.92 20.89
C HIS A 162 -16.36 -20.60 20.10
N ALA A 163 -16.65 -20.68 18.81
CA ALA A 163 -16.80 -19.54 17.94
C ALA A 163 -17.97 -18.60 18.34
N ALA A 164 -18.97 -19.16 19.06
CA ALA A 164 -20.11 -18.38 19.56
C ALA A 164 -19.73 -17.23 20.51
N VAL A 165 -18.54 -17.23 21.10
CA VAL A 165 -18.02 -16.10 21.88
C VAL A 165 -17.78 -14.90 20.94
N CYS A 166 -17.12 -15.11 19.80
CA CYS A 166 -16.86 -14.08 18.80
C CYS A 166 -18.15 -13.59 18.12
N SER A 167 -19.17 -14.44 18.03
CA SER A 167 -20.42 -14.06 17.41
C SER A 167 -21.27 -13.10 18.25
N LYS A 168 -21.05 -13.05 19.57
CA LYS A 168 -21.68 -12.09 20.49
C LYS A 168 -21.02 -10.71 20.48
N VAL A 169 -19.80 -10.62 19.94
CA VAL A 169 -19.08 -9.35 19.81
C VAL A 169 -19.78 -8.47 18.79
N SER A 170 -20.10 -7.23 19.16
CA SER A 170 -20.77 -6.26 18.27
C SER A 170 -19.80 -5.59 17.30
N GLU A 171 -18.54 -5.61 17.62
CA GLU A 171 -17.45 -4.92 16.93
C GLU A 171 -17.15 -5.56 15.56
N SER A 172 -16.72 -4.72 14.61
CA SER A 172 -16.36 -5.16 13.26
C SER A 172 -15.01 -5.88 13.21
N PHE A 173 -14.08 -5.52 14.11
CA PHE A 173 -12.75 -6.10 14.20
C PHE A 173 -12.60 -6.89 15.48
N ILE A 174 -12.17 -8.13 15.35
CA ILE A 174 -11.84 -9.02 16.46
C ILE A 174 -10.33 -9.20 16.45
N CYS A 175 -9.65 -8.72 17.49
CA CYS A 175 -8.21 -8.79 17.64
C CYS A 175 -7.89 -9.87 18.68
N LEU A 176 -7.22 -10.94 18.27
CA LEU A 176 -6.89 -12.06 19.16
C LEU A 176 -5.45 -11.96 19.64
N THR A 177 -5.28 -12.22 20.92
CA THR A 177 -3.98 -12.42 21.58
C THR A 177 -3.91 -13.81 22.23
N ALA A 178 -2.70 -14.26 22.52
CA ALA A 178 -2.44 -15.55 23.18
C ALA A 178 -1.41 -15.37 24.28
N LEU A 179 -1.83 -14.88 25.44
CA LEU A 179 -0.93 -14.58 26.54
C LEU A 179 -0.30 -15.86 27.16
N ASN A 180 -1.06 -16.94 27.26
CA ASN A 180 -0.64 -18.18 27.92
C ASN A 180 -1.04 -19.45 27.14
N ALA A 181 -1.26 -19.33 25.83
CA ALA A 181 -1.60 -20.45 24.97
C ALA A 181 -0.41 -20.83 24.06
N SER A 182 -0.34 -22.11 23.66
CA SER A 182 0.65 -22.53 22.66
C SER A 182 0.30 -21.98 21.29
N ASP A 183 1.32 -21.78 20.44
CA ASP A 183 1.14 -21.33 19.05
C ASP A 183 0.21 -22.26 18.26
N ALA A 184 0.32 -23.58 18.49
CA ALA A 184 -0.55 -24.58 17.85
C ALA A 184 -2.04 -24.38 18.23
N LEU A 185 -2.32 -24.15 19.51
CA LEU A 185 -3.67 -23.85 19.98
C LEU A 185 -4.17 -22.53 19.37
N PHE A 186 -3.31 -21.52 19.31
CA PHE A 186 -3.67 -20.22 18.76
C PHE A 186 -4.04 -20.31 17.28
N VAL A 187 -3.23 -20.98 16.47
CA VAL A 187 -3.53 -21.21 15.05
C VAL A 187 -4.83 -22.00 14.89
N ALA A 188 -5.00 -23.10 15.63
CA ALA A 188 -6.20 -23.91 15.56
C ALA A 188 -7.47 -23.13 15.96
N ALA A 189 -7.37 -22.28 16.98
CA ALA A 189 -8.47 -21.43 17.41
C ALA A 189 -8.89 -20.47 16.29
N ILE A 190 -7.94 -19.76 15.68
CA ILE A 190 -8.21 -18.82 14.59
C ILE A 190 -8.87 -19.56 13.41
N GLN A 191 -8.29 -20.67 12.97
CA GLN A 191 -8.83 -21.46 11.85
C GLN A 191 -10.26 -21.95 12.10
N LYS A 192 -10.59 -22.29 13.33
CA LYS A 192 -11.93 -22.76 13.70
C LYS A 192 -12.96 -21.63 13.70
N ILE A 193 -12.61 -20.43 14.16
CA ILE A 193 -13.56 -19.31 14.29
C ILE A 193 -13.66 -18.45 13.03
N LEU A 194 -12.63 -18.44 12.18
CA LEU A 194 -12.53 -17.55 11.02
C LEU A 194 -13.71 -17.65 10.04
N PRO A 195 -14.23 -18.85 9.69
CA PRO A 195 -15.39 -18.97 8.82
C PRO A 195 -16.62 -18.24 9.37
N GLU A 196 -16.94 -18.43 10.68
CA GLU A 196 -18.09 -17.79 11.32
C GLU A 196 -17.93 -16.25 11.40
N ILE A 197 -16.70 -15.76 11.66
CA ILE A 197 -16.40 -14.33 11.66
C ILE A 197 -16.68 -13.73 10.27
N ARG A 198 -16.23 -14.41 9.21
CA ARG A 198 -16.42 -13.97 7.82
C ARG A 198 -17.87 -13.99 7.37
N GLU A 199 -18.65 -15.01 7.77
CA GLU A 199 -20.09 -15.05 7.50
C GLU A 199 -20.84 -13.84 8.08
N LYS A 200 -20.32 -13.25 9.16
CA LYS A 200 -20.89 -12.05 9.79
C LYS A 200 -20.29 -10.74 9.28
N ASN A 201 -19.54 -10.79 8.18
CA ASN A 201 -18.84 -9.63 7.63
C ASN A 201 -17.94 -8.91 8.66
N LYS A 202 -17.29 -9.69 9.53
CA LYS A 202 -16.30 -9.23 10.50
C LYS A 202 -14.90 -9.64 10.06
N PHE A 203 -13.90 -9.01 10.67
CA PHE A 203 -12.48 -9.22 10.35
C PHE A 203 -11.72 -9.67 11.59
N LEU A 204 -10.80 -10.60 11.39
CA LEU A 204 -9.96 -11.14 12.44
C LEU A 204 -8.51 -10.68 12.27
N PHE A 205 -7.99 -10.09 13.32
CA PHE A 205 -6.62 -9.64 13.42
C PHE A 205 -5.89 -10.38 14.55
N VAL A 206 -4.61 -10.62 14.34
CA VAL A 206 -3.73 -11.22 15.36
C VAL A 206 -2.88 -10.12 15.97
N VAL A 207 -2.75 -10.11 17.30
CA VAL A 207 -1.94 -9.11 17.99
C VAL A 207 -0.47 -9.54 17.99
N ASP A 208 0.43 -8.67 17.47
CA ASP A 208 1.90 -8.77 17.45
C ASP A 208 2.52 -9.99 16.75
N ARG A 209 1.74 -10.94 16.27
CA ARG A 209 2.24 -12.21 15.72
C ARG A 209 1.95 -12.33 14.21
N CYS A 210 2.85 -11.75 13.39
CA CYS A 210 2.75 -11.81 11.93
C CYS A 210 2.82 -13.25 11.40
N ASP A 211 3.62 -14.09 12.00
CA ASP A 211 3.75 -15.53 11.70
C ASP A 211 2.43 -16.28 11.88
N ILE A 212 1.76 -16.08 13.01
CA ILE A 212 0.45 -16.69 13.30
C ILE A 212 -0.61 -16.17 12.33
N ALA A 213 -0.62 -14.86 12.04
CA ALA A 213 -1.57 -14.28 11.11
C ALA A 213 -1.47 -14.91 9.71
N VAL A 214 -0.26 -15.18 9.23
CA VAL A 214 -0.02 -15.86 7.95
C VAL A 214 -0.47 -17.31 8.00
N LEU A 215 -0.03 -18.06 9.02
CA LEU A 215 -0.34 -19.50 9.15
C LEU A 215 -1.84 -19.78 9.31
N ALA A 216 -2.53 -18.89 10.00
CA ALA A 216 -3.97 -19.04 10.27
C ALA A 216 -4.87 -18.34 9.24
N HIS A 217 -4.30 -17.69 8.21
CA HIS A 217 -5.02 -16.93 7.19
C HIS A 217 -5.93 -15.83 7.76
N ALA A 218 -5.47 -15.16 8.83
CA ALA A 218 -6.14 -14.00 9.41
C ALA A 218 -6.19 -12.82 8.42
N ASP A 219 -7.06 -11.84 8.68
CA ASP A 219 -7.20 -10.66 7.82
C ASP A 219 -6.05 -9.66 7.98
N GLY A 220 -5.26 -9.79 9.05
CA GLY A 220 -4.07 -8.99 9.28
C GLY A 220 -3.58 -9.05 10.74
N VAL A 221 -2.80 -8.03 11.11
CA VAL A 221 -2.21 -7.91 12.45
C VAL A 221 -2.53 -6.56 13.09
N VAL A 222 -2.47 -6.52 14.42
CA VAL A 222 -2.43 -5.28 15.21
C VAL A 222 -1.14 -5.25 15.98
N LEU A 223 -0.34 -4.22 15.76
CA LEU A 223 0.94 -4.04 16.40
C LEU A 223 0.79 -3.13 17.64
N ASN A 224 1.24 -3.63 18.78
CA ASN A 224 1.35 -2.83 20.01
C ASN A 224 2.62 -1.95 19.97
N PRO A 225 2.69 -0.90 20.80
CA PRO A 225 3.93 -0.17 21.03
C PRO A 225 5.04 -1.13 21.49
N GLY A 226 6.20 -1.07 20.84
CA GLY A 226 7.34 -1.96 21.11
C GLY A 226 7.35 -3.29 20.34
N ALA A 227 6.32 -3.61 19.56
CA ALA A 227 6.34 -4.72 18.62
C ALA A 227 7.26 -4.43 17.41
N VAL A 228 7.27 -5.33 16.42
CA VAL A 228 7.95 -5.08 15.15
C VAL A 228 7.39 -3.83 14.47
N SER A 229 8.22 -3.13 13.71
CA SER A 229 7.75 -1.95 12.96
C SER A 229 6.75 -2.34 11.86
N VAL A 230 5.91 -1.39 11.45
CA VAL A 230 4.97 -1.59 10.33
C VAL A 230 5.69 -2.07 9.08
N ARG A 231 6.87 -1.51 8.78
CA ARG A 231 7.69 -1.92 7.61
C ARG A 231 8.12 -3.37 7.71
N GLN A 232 8.63 -3.80 8.87
CA GLN A 232 9.02 -5.20 9.11
C GLN A 232 7.81 -6.14 9.03
N ALA A 233 6.66 -5.74 9.57
CA ALA A 233 5.43 -6.51 9.43
C ALA A 233 5.00 -6.64 7.96
N ARG A 234 5.11 -5.58 7.16
CA ARG A 234 4.83 -5.61 5.72
C ARG A 234 5.74 -6.55 4.93
N ASP A 235 7.02 -6.68 5.33
CA ASP A 235 7.95 -7.61 4.71
C ASP A 235 7.59 -9.08 4.97
N LEU A 236 6.91 -9.35 6.08
CA LEU A 236 6.50 -10.71 6.49
C LEU A 236 5.09 -11.09 6.00
N LEU A 237 4.20 -10.10 5.87
CA LEU A 237 2.79 -10.33 5.58
C LEU A 237 2.49 -10.37 4.08
N PRO A 238 1.56 -11.23 3.63
CA PRO A 238 1.01 -11.14 2.28
C PRO A 238 0.37 -9.77 2.03
N ALA A 239 0.36 -9.33 0.77
CA ALA A 239 -0.14 -8.02 0.38
C ALA A 239 -1.61 -7.74 0.79
N HIS A 240 -2.43 -8.77 0.89
CA HIS A 240 -3.84 -8.65 1.31
C HIS A 240 -4.05 -8.55 2.82
N CYS A 241 -3.02 -8.80 3.63
CA CYS A 241 -3.11 -8.66 5.07
C CYS A 241 -3.01 -7.18 5.48
N ALA A 242 -3.92 -6.72 6.30
CA ALA A 242 -3.88 -5.37 6.82
C ALA A 242 -3.01 -5.27 8.09
N VAL A 243 -2.39 -4.10 8.27
CA VAL A 243 -1.59 -3.79 9.45
C VAL A 243 -2.25 -2.65 10.22
N GLY A 244 -2.77 -2.98 11.40
CA GLY A 244 -3.22 -2.00 12.38
C GLY A 244 -2.11 -1.68 13.37
N VAL A 245 -2.12 -0.46 13.92
CA VAL A 245 -1.18 -0.05 14.98
C VAL A 245 -1.95 0.50 16.17
N ARG A 246 -1.62 0.03 17.36
CA ARG A 246 -2.14 0.61 18.60
C ARG A 246 -1.35 1.87 18.94
N VAL A 247 -2.07 2.98 19.11
CA VAL A 247 -1.46 4.29 19.38
C VAL A 247 -2.08 4.93 20.62
N GLU A 248 -1.27 5.66 21.36
CA GLU A 248 -1.68 6.38 22.58
C GLU A 248 -1.63 7.90 22.40
N ASN A 249 -0.80 8.38 21.50
CA ASN A 249 -0.55 9.80 21.25
C ASN A 249 -0.82 10.17 19.79
N LYS A 250 -1.07 11.45 19.55
CA LYS A 250 -1.31 11.97 18.20
C LYS A 250 -0.07 11.88 17.30
N SER A 251 1.12 12.07 17.84
CA SER A 251 2.37 11.92 17.09
C SER A 251 2.54 10.52 16.54
N ASP A 252 2.16 9.51 17.31
CA ASP A 252 2.29 8.09 16.92
C ASP A 252 1.32 7.74 15.79
N VAL A 253 0.16 8.43 15.74
CA VAL A 253 -0.82 8.29 14.64
C VAL A 253 -0.20 8.68 13.31
N GLU A 254 0.38 9.87 13.23
CA GLU A 254 1.00 10.39 12.01
C GLU A 254 2.15 9.48 11.56
N GLN A 255 2.97 9.03 12.51
CA GLN A 255 4.08 8.12 12.21
C GLN A 255 3.60 6.74 11.75
N ALA A 256 2.57 6.16 12.37
CA ALA A 256 2.04 4.86 11.99
C ALA A 256 1.58 4.85 10.51
N PHE A 257 0.90 5.91 10.08
CA PHE A 257 0.49 6.04 8.68
C PHE A 257 1.65 6.31 7.74
N LEU A 258 2.62 7.13 8.14
CA LEU A 258 3.85 7.32 7.36
C LEU A 258 4.63 6.02 7.19
N ASP A 259 4.55 5.12 8.15
CA ASP A 259 5.18 3.79 8.10
C ASP A 259 4.34 2.75 7.33
N GLY A 260 3.11 3.08 6.93
CA GLY A 260 2.25 2.24 6.08
C GLY A 260 1.21 1.41 6.82
N ALA A 261 0.76 1.86 8.00
CA ALA A 261 -0.39 1.25 8.67
C ALA A 261 -1.69 1.50 7.88
N ASP A 262 -2.55 0.50 7.77
CA ASP A 262 -3.88 0.65 7.14
C ASP A 262 -4.89 1.30 8.09
N TRP A 263 -4.73 1.08 9.39
CA TRP A 263 -5.62 1.62 10.41
C TRP A 263 -4.92 1.73 11.77
N ILE A 264 -5.52 2.52 12.65
CA ILE A 264 -5.03 2.68 14.02
C ILE A 264 -6.07 2.21 15.02
N LEU A 265 -5.59 1.67 16.13
CA LEU A 265 -6.35 1.29 17.30
C LEU A 265 -6.08 2.28 18.43
N THR A 266 -7.08 3.00 18.89
CA THR A 266 -6.94 3.99 19.96
C THR A 266 -8.12 4.03 20.89
N GLN A 267 -7.88 4.31 22.18
CA GLN A 267 -8.90 4.59 23.17
C GLN A 267 -9.36 6.06 23.15
N LYS A 268 -8.57 6.95 22.54
CA LYS A 268 -8.83 8.40 22.48
C LYS A 268 -9.41 8.78 21.13
N ARG A 269 -10.40 9.70 21.12
CA ARG A 269 -10.86 10.33 19.89
C ARG A 269 -9.85 11.43 19.49
N PHE A 270 -9.28 11.32 18.29
CA PHE A 270 -8.50 12.39 17.69
C PHE A 270 -9.36 13.14 16.67
N PRO A 271 -9.78 14.40 16.95
CA PRO A 271 -10.55 15.18 16.00
C PRO A 271 -9.69 15.55 14.78
N ARG A 272 -10.22 15.38 13.55
CA ARG A 272 -9.66 15.76 12.25
C ARG A 272 -8.76 14.75 11.51
N LEU A 273 -8.82 13.48 11.82
CA LEU A 273 -8.27 12.48 10.91
C LEU A 273 -9.43 11.72 10.28
N SER A 274 -9.56 11.80 8.95
CA SER A 274 -10.50 10.99 8.15
C SER A 274 -10.00 9.54 8.05
N MET A 275 -9.77 8.91 9.21
CA MET A 275 -9.09 7.64 9.30
C MET A 275 -9.88 6.69 10.17
N ILE A 276 -9.77 5.41 9.86
CA ILE A 276 -10.39 4.33 10.58
C ILE A 276 -9.96 4.38 12.04
N GLN A 277 -10.77 5.00 12.91
CA GLN A 277 -10.56 5.02 14.35
C GLN A 277 -11.45 3.97 14.98
N ALA A 278 -10.86 2.93 15.53
CA ALA A 278 -11.59 1.94 16.30
C ALA A 278 -11.44 2.23 17.81
N PRO A 279 -12.52 2.54 18.55
CA PRO A 279 -12.46 2.58 20.01
C PRO A 279 -12.23 1.17 20.55
N ILE A 280 -11.24 1.01 21.45
CA ILE A 280 -11.04 -0.24 22.17
C ILE A 280 -12.03 -0.28 23.30
N LYS A 281 -12.88 -1.29 23.33
CA LYS A 281 -13.51 -1.73 24.56
C LYS A 281 -12.62 -2.84 25.16
N SER A 282 -11.82 -2.52 26.17
CA SER A 282 -11.26 -3.55 27.02
C SER A 282 -12.39 -4.09 27.90
N HIS A 283 -12.76 -5.32 27.75
CA HIS A 283 -13.45 -5.99 28.85
C HIS A 283 -12.39 -6.24 29.93
N SER A 284 -12.35 -5.39 30.95
CA SER A 284 -11.69 -5.73 32.19
C SER A 284 -12.46 -6.85 32.85
N VAL A 285 -11.72 -7.89 33.19
CA VAL A 285 -12.14 -8.98 34.08
C VAL A 285 -12.57 -8.43 35.40
#